data_94847135dd8a594d3fe974db3e27a8f5
#
_entry.id   94847135dd8a594d3fe974db3e27a8f5
#
_cell.length_a   1.000
_cell.length_b   1.000
_cell.length_c   1.000
_cell.angle_alpha   90.00
_cell.angle_beta   90.00
_cell.angle_gamma   90.00
#
_symmetry.space_group_name_H-M   'P 1'
#
loop_
_entity.id
_entity.type
_entity.pdbx_description
1 polymer ?
#
loop_
_entity_poly.entity_id
_entity_poly.type
_entity_poly.pdbx_seq_one_letter_code
_entity_poly.pdbx_strand_id
1 'polypeptide(L)'
;MVTSFTQFLVEEEREIYFSFGRMNPPTIGHEKVLDKLSSSSGSNPYRMYLSQSYDARQNPLPYKEKVKTVRKMFPRHARGVILNNRIKNVMEVASSLYKEGYKRVTMVVGSDRVVEFRALLERYNGKKARHGFYNFERMNIVSAGTRDPDSPGATGMSATKLRESARANNFRTFSQGLPRTFSNKDSKALFNSVRKGMNLKPVKEWKYHVALDTISEDREFYVAGILYKIGDQVIIKETNEVVNVTGRGPNYIVVETDNMKKRVWLDAVEPHILHDDPREAVDPAVLGDYGTDASVKK
;
A
#
# COMPACT_ATOMS: atom_id res chain seq x y z
N MET A 1 -8.19 9.54 -66.11
CA MET A 1 -7.44 8.95 -64.98
C MET A 1 -7.79 9.76 -63.74
N VAL A 2 -8.72 9.25 -62.95
CA VAL A 2 -9.10 9.86 -61.70
C VAL A 2 -8.18 9.25 -60.64
N THR A 3 -7.12 9.95 -60.26
CA THR A 3 -6.28 9.59 -59.13
C THR A 3 -7.07 9.73 -57.88
N SER A 4 -7.34 8.62 -57.25
CA SER A 4 -8.08 8.51 -55.99
C SER A 4 -7.45 9.40 -54.91
N PHE A 5 -8.26 10.35 -54.41
CA PHE A 5 -7.91 11.28 -53.34
C PHE A 5 -7.81 10.60 -51.94
N THR A 6 -7.86 9.29 -51.89
CA THR A 6 -7.88 8.47 -50.67
C THR A 6 -6.49 8.02 -50.20
N GLN A 7 -5.42 8.44 -50.82
CA GLN A 7 -4.06 7.98 -50.51
C GLN A 7 -3.20 9.01 -49.72
N PHE A 8 -3.76 10.12 -49.33
CA PHE A 8 -3.14 11.08 -48.41
C PHE A 8 -3.82 11.13 -47.01
N LEU A 9 -4.27 10.00 -46.50
CA LEU A 9 -4.34 9.86 -45.08
C LEU A 9 -2.89 9.77 -44.61
N VAL A 10 -2.36 10.92 -44.18
CA VAL A 10 -1.17 10.95 -43.34
C VAL A 10 -1.44 9.94 -42.25
N GLU A 11 -0.73 8.83 -42.27
CA GLU A 11 -0.75 7.85 -41.18
C GLU A 11 -0.32 8.64 -39.95
N GLU A 12 -1.31 9.07 -39.14
CA GLU A 12 -1.02 9.83 -37.94
C GLU A 12 -0.03 9.00 -37.15
N GLU A 13 1.20 9.48 -37.02
CA GLU A 13 2.29 8.77 -36.36
C GLU A 13 1.92 8.50 -34.93
N ARG A 14 1.38 7.31 -34.70
CA ARG A 14 0.85 6.90 -33.41
C ARG A 14 1.91 6.99 -32.32
N GLU A 15 1.63 7.80 -31.32
CA GLU A 15 2.48 7.97 -30.14
C GLU A 15 1.88 7.28 -28.94
N ILE A 16 2.73 6.71 -28.08
CA ILE A 16 2.34 6.13 -26.79
C ILE A 16 3.32 6.52 -25.71
N TYR A 17 2.78 6.73 -24.52
CA TYR A 17 3.54 6.96 -23.31
C TYR A 17 3.60 5.69 -22.48
N PHE A 18 4.75 5.35 -21.93
CA PHE A 18 4.85 4.16 -21.10
C PHE A 18 5.85 4.32 -19.96
N SER A 19 5.72 3.46 -18.97
CA SER A 19 6.69 3.30 -17.91
C SER A 19 6.92 1.83 -17.63
N PHE A 20 8.09 1.51 -17.07
CA PHE A 20 8.45 0.18 -16.62
C PHE A 20 9.09 0.24 -15.25
N GLY A 21 8.54 -0.47 -14.27
CA GLY A 21 9.02 -0.40 -12.90
C GLY A 21 8.86 -1.69 -12.12
N ARG A 22 9.54 -1.77 -10.97
CA ARG A 22 9.47 -2.93 -10.07
C ARG A 22 8.24 -2.90 -9.18
N MET A 23 7.95 -1.75 -8.53
CA MET A 23 6.84 -1.56 -7.58
C MET A 23 6.66 -2.77 -6.63
N ASN A 24 7.70 -3.15 -5.91
CA ASN A 24 7.68 -4.37 -5.12
C ASN A 24 8.16 -4.16 -3.67
N PRO A 25 7.24 -3.79 -2.74
CA PRO A 25 5.83 -3.46 -2.96
C PRO A 25 5.61 -2.07 -3.58
N PRO A 26 4.39 -1.79 -4.11
CA PRO A 26 4.02 -0.43 -4.50
C PRO A 26 3.97 0.49 -3.28
N THR A 27 4.25 1.78 -3.48
CA THR A 27 4.25 2.82 -2.43
C THR A 27 3.58 4.08 -2.95
N ILE A 28 3.21 4.98 -2.08
CA ILE A 28 2.67 6.29 -2.45
C ILE A 28 3.59 7.06 -3.42
N GLY A 29 4.93 6.88 -3.30
CA GLY A 29 5.89 7.50 -4.23
C GLY A 29 5.78 7.03 -5.68
N HIS A 30 5.20 5.87 -5.93
CA HIS A 30 4.96 5.37 -7.28
C HIS A 30 3.76 6.05 -7.96
N GLU A 31 2.84 6.65 -7.19
CA GLU A 31 1.74 7.43 -7.73
C GLU A 31 2.25 8.63 -8.55
N LYS A 32 3.31 9.29 -8.07
CA LYS A 32 3.95 10.40 -8.80
C LYS A 32 4.40 10.02 -10.22
N VAL A 33 4.91 8.80 -10.38
CA VAL A 33 5.30 8.28 -11.71
C VAL A 33 4.07 8.05 -12.58
N LEU A 34 2.99 7.50 -12.03
CA LEU A 34 1.74 7.26 -12.74
C LEU A 34 1.04 8.58 -13.11
N ASP A 35 1.00 9.55 -12.19
CA ASP A 35 0.45 10.88 -12.43
C ASP A 35 1.24 11.61 -13.53
N LYS A 36 2.58 11.56 -13.46
CA LYS A 36 3.44 12.15 -14.50
C LYS A 36 3.24 11.47 -15.84
N LEU A 37 3.13 10.14 -15.85
CA LEU A 37 2.87 9.36 -17.05
C LEU A 37 1.54 9.76 -17.70
N SER A 38 0.47 9.84 -16.91
CA SER A 38 -0.86 10.26 -17.37
C SER A 38 -0.88 11.71 -17.82
N SER A 39 -0.28 12.64 -17.04
CA SER A 39 -0.28 14.07 -17.40
C SER A 39 0.58 14.37 -18.62
N SER A 40 1.69 13.65 -18.80
CA SER A 40 2.55 13.83 -19.97
C SER A 40 1.94 13.27 -21.26
N SER A 41 1.05 12.26 -21.16
CA SER A 41 0.43 11.64 -22.32
C SER A 41 -0.65 12.51 -22.99
N GLY A 42 -1.26 13.43 -22.25
CA GLY A 42 -2.38 14.23 -22.75
C GLY A 42 -3.51 13.34 -23.26
N SER A 43 -3.84 13.43 -24.56
CA SER A 43 -4.84 12.58 -25.22
C SER A 43 -4.28 11.24 -25.72
N ASN A 44 -2.95 11.08 -25.73
CA ASN A 44 -2.32 9.83 -26.18
C ASN A 44 -2.51 8.71 -25.14
N PRO A 45 -2.52 7.44 -25.57
CA PRO A 45 -2.57 6.31 -24.66
C PRO A 45 -1.32 6.25 -23.80
N TYR A 46 -1.49 5.81 -22.53
CA TYR A 46 -0.37 5.50 -21.66
C TYR A 46 -0.49 4.11 -21.05
N ARG A 47 0.66 3.50 -20.75
CA ARG A 47 0.75 2.16 -20.17
C ARG A 47 1.85 2.05 -19.12
N MET A 48 1.53 1.44 -17.99
CA MET A 48 2.47 1.06 -16.95
C MET A 48 2.72 -0.45 -16.98
N TYR A 49 3.94 -0.85 -17.19
CA TYR A 49 4.38 -2.24 -17.16
C TYR A 49 5.18 -2.52 -15.90
N LEU A 50 4.94 -3.68 -15.29
CA LEU A 50 5.62 -4.09 -14.07
C LEU A 50 6.58 -5.25 -14.35
N SER A 51 7.77 -5.21 -13.71
CA SER A 51 8.73 -6.31 -13.82
C SER A 51 8.13 -7.60 -13.25
N GLN A 52 8.53 -8.74 -13.79
CA GLN A 52 8.10 -10.06 -13.33
C GLN A 52 9.08 -10.67 -12.32
N SER A 53 10.10 -9.92 -11.89
CA SER A 53 11.06 -10.37 -10.88
C SER A 53 10.32 -10.77 -9.59
N TYR A 54 10.66 -11.95 -9.09
CA TYR A 54 10.14 -12.50 -7.84
C TYR A 54 11.28 -13.15 -7.06
N ASP A 55 11.55 -12.64 -5.89
CA ASP A 55 12.53 -13.17 -4.94
C ASP A 55 12.22 -12.68 -3.52
N ALA A 56 12.62 -13.45 -2.52
CA ALA A 56 12.33 -13.15 -1.12
C ALA A 56 13.05 -11.89 -0.59
N ARG A 57 14.10 -11.41 -1.24
CA ARG A 57 14.92 -10.30 -0.74
C ARG A 57 14.42 -8.94 -1.21
N GLN A 58 14.18 -8.79 -2.50
CA GLN A 58 13.87 -7.49 -3.12
C GLN A 58 12.53 -7.45 -3.84
N ASN A 59 11.99 -8.61 -4.24
CA ASN A 59 10.78 -8.70 -5.05
C ASN A 59 9.78 -9.72 -4.47
N PRO A 60 9.29 -9.52 -3.22
CA PRO A 60 8.49 -10.51 -2.53
C PRO A 60 7.08 -10.72 -3.10
N LEU A 61 6.56 -9.80 -3.92
CA LEU A 61 5.22 -9.94 -4.49
C LEU A 61 5.27 -10.65 -5.86
N PRO A 62 4.51 -11.74 -6.05
CA PRO A 62 4.31 -12.36 -7.35
C PRO A 62 3.70 -11.37 -8.36
N TYR A 63 4.03 -11.53 -9.66
CA TYR A 63 3.65 -10.58 -10.70
C TYR A 63 2.15 -10.26 -10.77
N LYS A 64 1.30 -11.29 -10.78
CA LYS A 64 -0.17 -11.13 -10.86
C LYS A 64 -0.72 -10.37 -9.65
N GLU A 65 -0.22 -10.71 -8.46
CA GLU A 65 -0.61 -10.05 -7.22
C GLU A 65 -0.17 -8.60 -7.20
N LYS A 66 1.07 -8.33 -7.62
CA LYS A 66 1.61 -6.98 -7.75
C LYS A 66 0.75 -6.11 -8.68
N VAL A 67 0.39 -6.60 -9.88
CA VAL A 67 -0.49 -5.88 -10.80
C VAL A 67 -1.86 -5.60 -10.16
N LYS A 68 -2.46 -6.59 -9.52
CA LYS A 68 -3.75 -6.45 -8.80
C LYS A 68 -3.66 -5.37 -7.72
N THR A 69 -2.59 -5.40 -6.93
CA THR A 69 -2.36 -4.42 -5.86
C THR A 69 -2.19 -3.01 -6.40
N VAL A 70 -1.37 -2.82 -7.44
CA VAL A 70 -1.16 -1.50 -8.06
C VAL A 70 -2.46 -0.93 -8.62
N ARG A 71 -3.26 -1.75 -9.32
CA ARG A 71 -4.57 -1.32 -9.83
C ARG A 71 -5.53 -0.91 -8.73
N LYS A 72 -5.53 -1.64 -7.60
CA LYS A 72 -6.38 -1.34 -6.46
C LYS A 72 -5.91 -0.11 -5.69
N MET A 73 -4.61 0.04 -5.55
CA MET A 73 -3.98 1.16 -4.85
C MET A 73 -4.14 2.49 -5.60
N PHE A 74 -4.10 2.43 -6.94
CA PHE A 74 -4.18 3.60 -7.82
C PHE A 74 -5.33 3.46 -8.83
N PRO A 75 -6.59 3.54 -8.40
CA PRO A 75 -7.74 3.23 -9.24
C PRO A 75 -7.88 4.15 -10.46
N ARG A 76 -7.43 5.41 -10.37
CA ARG A 76 -7.39 6.35 -11.51
C ARG A 76 -6.52 5.84 -12.66
N HIS A 77 -5.47 5.09 -12.36
CA HIS A 77 -4.52 4.56 -13.32
C HIS A 77 -4.73 3.08 -13.64
N ALA A 78 -5.74 2.43 -13.05
CA ALA A 78 -5.93 0.98 -13.13
C ALA A 78 -5.98 0.43 -14.56
N ARG A 79 -6.61 1.18 -15.48
CA ARG A 79 -6.70 0.82 -16.92
C ARG A 79 -5.36 0.87 -17.63
N GLY A 80 -4.48 1.79 -17.23
CA GLY A 80 -3.13 1.95 -17.79
C GLY A 80 -2.13 0.89 -17.28
N VAL A 81 -2.41 0.20 -16.17
CA VAL A 81 -1.51 -0.83 -15.63
C VAL A 81 -1.73 -2.15 -16.36
N ILE A 82 -0.75 -2.60 -17.11
CA ILE A 82 -0.85 -3.74 -18.02
C ILE A 82 -0.50 -5.06 -17.32
N LEU A 83 -1.35 -6.07 -17.49
CA LEU A 83 -1.05 -7.46 -17.14
C LEU A 83 -0.70 -8.23 -18.41
N ASN A 84 0.60 -8.52 -18.60
CA ASN A 84 1.07 -9.31 -19.73
C ASN A 84 2.26 -10.19 -19.32
N ASN A 85 2.03 -11.49 -19.18
CA ASN A 85 3.03 -12.45 -18.74
C ASN A 85 4.19 -12.67 -19.75
N ARG A 86 4.04 -12.20 -21.00
CA ARG A 86 5.06 -12.34 -22.04
C ARG A 86 6.11 -11.24 -21.98
N ILE A 87 5.80 -10.10 -21.37
CA ILE A 87 6.69 -8.93 -21.28
C ILE A 87 7.41 -8.95 -19.91
N LYS A 88 8.70 -9.22 -19.91
CA LYS A 88 9.52 -9.36 -18.69
C LYS A 88 10.46 -8.17 -18.45
N ASN A 89 10.81 -7.43 -19.49
CA ASN A 89 11.75 -6.32 -19.44
C ASN A 89 11.34 -5.17 -20.38
N VAL A 90 12.00 -4.03 -20.24
CA VAL A 90 11.69 -2.82 -21.00
C VAL A 90 11.90 -2.98 -22.52
N MET A 91 12.84 -3.81 -22.94
CA MET A 91 13.11 -4.05 -24.35
C MET A 91 11.96 -4.82 -25.02
N GLU A 92 11.36 -5.78 -24.29
CA GLU A 92 10.17 -6.49 -24.75
C GLU A 92 8.94 -5.57 -24.77
N VAL A 93 8.85 -4.58 -23.85
CA VAL A 93 7.84 -3.51 -23.93
C VAL A 93 8.01 -2.76 -25.25
N ALA A 94 9.22 -2.25 -25.55
CA ALA A 94 9.50 -1.51 -26.76
C ALA A 94 9.14 -2.31 -28.01
N SER A 95 9.56 -3.59 -28.07
CA SER A 95 9.24 -4.49 -29.20
C SER A 95 7.72 -4.72 -29.35
N SER A 96 7.00 -4.84 -28.23
CA SER A 96 5.54 -5.01 -28.27
C SER A 96 4.84 -3.77 -28.79
N LEU A 97 5.22 -2.59 -28.28
CA LEU A 97 4.64 -1.32 -28.72
C LEU A 97 4.91 -1.05 -30.21
N TYR A 98 6.10 -1.35 -30.68
CA TYR A 98 6.44 -1.22 -32.09
C TYR A 98 5.61 -2.14 -32.99
N LYS A 99 5.42 -3.40 -32.57
CA LYS A 99 4.55 -4.37 -33.28
C LYS A 99 3.08 -3.93 -33.31
N GLU A 100 2.63 -3.15 -32.33
CA GLU A 100 1.29 -2.57 -32.27
C GLU A 100 1.13 -1.32 -33.17
N GLY A 101 2.20 -0.93 -33.90
CA GLY A 101 2.18 0.16 -34.86
C GLY A 101 2.53 1.54 -34.31
N TYR A 102 3.01 1.62 -33.05
CA TYR A 102 3.50 2.88 -32.52
C TYR A 102 4.87 3.21 -33.13
N LYS A 103 5.03 4.44 -33.63
CA LYS A 103 6.26 4.95 -34.19
C LYS A 103 7.00 5.91 -33.27
N ARG A 104 6.26 6.54 -32.36
CA ARG A 104 6.78 7.47 -31.38
C ARG A 104 6.50 6.96 -29.98
N VAL A 105 7.49 7.00 -29.10
CA VAL A 105 7.35 6.57 -27.71
C VAL A 105 7.96 7.58 -26.76
N THR A 106 7.28 7.79 -25.64
CA THR A 106 7.82 8.56 -24.53
C THR A 106 7.80 7.68 -23.27
N MET A 107 8.97 7.41 -22.70
CA MET A 107 9.09 6.66 -21.44
C MET A 107 9.23 7.61 -20.26
N VAL A 108 8.41 7.39 -19.22
CA VAL A 108 8.47 8.16 -17.97
C VAL A 108 9.11 7.29 -16.88
N VAL A 109 10.16 7.80 -16.26
CA VAL A 109 10.94 7.08 -15.22
C VAL A 109 11.37 8.01 -14.10
N GLY A 110 11.86 7.47 -12.97
CA GLY A 110 12.54 8.27 -11.95
C GLY A 110 13.79 8.95 -12.53
N SER A 111 14.16 10.10 -11.98
CA SER A 111 15.31 10.89 -12.47
C SER A 111 16.63 10.11 -12.51
N ASP A 112 16.82 9.23 -11.53
CA ASP A 112 17.99 8.35 -11.40
C ASP A 112 18.14 7.32 -12.52
N ARG A 113 17.08 7.10 -13.32
CA ARG A 113 17.03 6.06 -14.35
C ARG A 113 17.00 6.58 -15.78
N VAL A 114 16.89 7.89 -15.97
CA VAL A 114 16.74 8.51 -17.30
C VAL A 114 17.91 8.16 -18.21
N VAL A 115 19.14 8.31 -17.73
CA VAL A 115 20.36 8.07 -18.51
C VAL A 115 20.47 6.59 -18.88
N GLU A 116 20.25 5.70 -17.92
CA GLU A 116 20.34 4.25 -18.11
C GLU A 116 19.34 3.77 -19.19
N PHE A 117 18.06 4.15 -19.05
CA PHE A 117 17.03 3.70 -19.98
C PHE A 117 17.17 4.33 -21.36
N ARG A 118 17.64 5.59 -21.46
CA ARG A 118 17.94 6.22 -22.74
C ARG A 118 19.01 5.43 -23.48
N ALA A 119 20.17 5.25 -22.87
CA ALA A 119 21.27 4.51 -23.48
C ALA A 119 20.87 3.07 -23.87
N LEU A 120 20.07 2.41 -23.01
CA LEU A 120 19.61 1.05 -23.27
C LEU A 120 18.69 0.99 -24.50
N LEU A 121 17.66 1.84 -24.56
CA LEU A 121 16.66 1.80 -25.64
C LEU A 121 17.26 2.28 -26.97
N GLU A 122 18.09 3.34 -26.97
CA GLU A 122 18.77 3.85 -28.17
C GLU A 122 19.75 2.81 -28.75
N ARG A 123 20.47 2.10 -27.89
CA ARG A 123 21.44 1.08 -28.31
C ARG A 123 20.84 -0.01 -29.21
N TYR A 124 19.58 -0.36 -28.98
CA TYR A 124 18.89 -1.45 -29.68
C TYR A 124 17.86 -0.96 -30.70
N ASN A 125 17.65 0.34 -30.87
CA ASN A 125 16.77 0.89 -31.87
C ASN A 125 17.27 0.52 -33.27
N GLY A 126 16.43 -0.04 -34.12
CA GLY A 126 16.79 -0.53 -35.45
C GLY A 126 17.57 -1.87 -35.48
N LYS A 127 17.74 -2.52 -34.31
CA LYS A 127 18.49 -3.79 -34.22
C LYS A 127 17.61 -4.96 -33.80
N LYS A 128 17.68 -6.05 -34.54
CA LYS A 128 17.04 -7.31 -34.17
C LYS A 128 17.86 -8.02 -33.08
N ALA A 129 17.22 -8.36 -31.98
CA ALA A 129 17.86 -9.04 -30.87
C ALA A 129 16.90 -10.05 -30.18
N ARG A 130 17.36 -10.74 -29.14
CA ARG A 130 16.56 -11.76 -28.40
C ARG A 130 15.22 -11.23 -27.89
N HIS A 131 15.13 -9.95 -27.54
CA HIS A 131 13.89 -9.29 -27.08
C HIS A 131 12.93 -8.90 -28.21
N GLY A 132 13.30 -9.13 -29.48
CA GLY A 132 12.56 -8.77 -30.66
C GLY A 132 13.21 -7.62 -31.42
N PHE A 133 12.40 -6.87 -32.16
CA PHE A 133 12.82 -5.73 -32.97
C PHE A 133 11.92 -4.54 -32.72
N TYR A 134 12.49 -3.34 -32.67
CA TYR A 134 11.80 -2.06 -32.75
C TYR A 134 12.69 -1.05 -33.49
N ASN A 135 12.05 -0.11 -34.16
CA ASN A 135 12.71 1.00 -34.83
C ASN A 135 11.79 2.22 -34.74
N PHE A 136 11.83 2.88 -33.59
CA PHE A 136 11.06 4.09 -33.37
C PHE A 136 11.71 5.27 -34.05
N GLU A 137 10.89 6.12 -34.66
CA GLU A 137 11.29 7.39 -35.27
C GLU A 137 11.64 8.42 -34.20
N ARG A 138 10.91 8.36 -33.08
CA ARG A 138 11.15 9.23 -31.93
C ARG A 138 11.05 8.46 -30.62
N MET A 139 12.08 8.59 -29.79
CA MET A 139 12.12 8.07 -28.44
C MET A 139 12.47 9.18 -27.46
N ASN A 140 11.58 9.47 -26.53
CA ASN A 140 11.82 10.40 -25.45
C ASN A 140 11.86 9.67 -24.12
N ILE A 141 12.81 10.03 -23.23
CA ILE A 141 12.84 9.55 -21.86
C ILE A 141 12.76 10.77 -20.96
N VAL A 142 11.67 10.86 -20.19
CA VAL A 142 11.40 12.00 -19.32
C VAL A 142 11.38 11.59 -17.85
N SER A 143 11.83 12.50 -17.01
CA SER A 143 11.85 12.29 -15.57
C SER A 143 10.47 12.53 -14.96
N ALA A 144 10.06 11.66 -14.04
CA ALA A 144 8.91 11.88 -13.16
C ALA A 144 9.24 12.77 -11.94
N GLY A 145 10.42 13.39 -11.95
CA GLY A 145 10.95 14.20 -10.86
C GLY A 145 11.96 13.45 -9.99
N THR A 146 12.66 14.22 -9.18
CA THR A 146 13.59 13.66 -8.20
C THR A 146 12.83 13.03 -7.04
N ARG A 147 13.37 11.95 -6.56
CA ARG A 147 12.93 11.34 -5.33
C ARG A 147 13.88 11.78 -4.24
N ASP A 148 13.35 12.38 -3.20
CA ASP A 148 14.08 12.66 -1.98
C ASP A 148 13.84 11.50 -0.98
N PRO A 149 14.82 10.59 -0.80
CA PRO A 149 14.68 9.47 0.13
C PRO A 149 14.67 9.93 1.60
N ASP A 150 15.11 11.14 1.87
CA ASP A 150 15.22 11.71 3.22
C ASP A 150 14.04 12.61 3.57
N SER A 151 13.09 12.81 2.64
CA SER A 151 11.85 13.53 2.92
C SER A 151 11.10 12.89 4.09
N PRO A 152 10.65 13.70 5.06
CA PRO A 152 9.85 13.19 6.18
C PRO A 152 8.49 12.63 5.71
N GLY A 153 8.01 11.62 6.41
CA GLY A 153 6.67 11.06 6.18
C GLY A 153 6.53 10.19 4.93
N ALA A 154 5.34 10.22 4.33
CA ALA A 154 4.94 9.35 3.23
C ALA A 154 5.77 9.51 1.94
N THR A 155 6.27 10.71 1.67
CA THR A 155 7.07 11.02 0.46
C THR A 155 8.45 10.37 0.47
N GLY A 156 9.07 10.19 1.64
CA GLY A 156 10.33 9.49 1.83
C GLY A 156 10.21 7.96 1.91
N MET A 157 8.99 7.41 1.88
CA MET A 157 8.77 5.98 2.00
C MET A 157 9.10 5.23 0.70
N SER A 158 10.05 4.32 0.79
CA SER A 158 10.51 3.49 -0.31
C SER A 158 10.00 2.05 -0.22
N ALA A 159 9.99 1.35 -1.35
CA ALA A 159 9.75 -0.09 -1.34
C ALA A 159 10.73 -0.84 -0.42
N THR A 160 11.96 -0.34 -0.27
CA THR A 160 12.96 -0.86 0.67
C THR A 160 12.51 -0.65 2.10
N LYS A 161 12.15 0.59 2.49
CA LYS A 161 11.63 0.90 3.83
C LYS A 161 10.37 0.08 4.16
N LEU A 162 9.47 -0.15 3.16
CA LEU A 162 8.31 -1.01 3.37
C LEU A 162 8.71 -2.47 3.63
N ARG A 163 9.67 -3.01 2.88
CA ARG A 163 10.17 -4.38 3.14
C ARG A 163 10.85 -4.49 4.51
N GLU A 164 11.59 -3.48 4.92
CA GLU A 164 12.20 -3.42 6.26
C GLU A 164 11.13 -3.38 7.36
N SER A 165 10.10 -2.54 7.21
CA SER A 165 8.96 -2.51 8.14
C SER A 165 8.23 -3.86 8.19
N ALA A 166 8.06 -4.53 7.05
CA ALA A 166 7.48 -5.87 6.99
C ALA A 166 8.36 -6.91 7.69
N ARG A 167 9.69 -6.81 7.54
CA ARG A 167 10.66 -7.68 8.23
C ARG A 167 10.62 -7.47 9.73
N ALA A 168 10.56 -6.22 10.17
CA ALA A 168 10.44 -5.85 11.57
C ALA A 168 9.05 -6.10 12.18
N ASN A 169 8.10 -6.62 11.40
CA ASN A 169 6.69 -6.79 11.78
C ASN A 169 6.00 -5.49 12.24
N ASN A 170 6.43 -4.35 11.70
CA ASN A 170 5.87 -3.04 12.04
C ASN A 170 4.86 -2.60 10.96
N PHE A 171 3.59 -2.97 11.17
CA PHE A 171 2.50 -2.61 10.27
C PHE A 171 2.25 -1.09 10.24
N ARG A 172 2.37 -0.40 11.39
CA ARG A 172 2.15 1.05 11.48
C ARG A 172 3.09 1.81 10.53
N THR A 173 4.38 1.54 10.59
CA THR A 173 5.37 2.14 9.67
C THR A 173 5.13 1.72 8.22
N PHE A 174 4.75 0.46 7.98
CA PHE A 174 4.41 -0.03 6.65
C PHE A 174 3.24 0.75 6.04
N SER A 175 2.17 0.95 6.79
CA SER A 175 0.96 1.65 6.32
C SER A 175 1.21 3.13 5.97
N GLN A 176 2.18 3.79 6.60
CA GLN A 176 2.57 5.17 6.28
C GLN A 176 3.10 5.34 4.85
N GLY A 177 3.61 4.27 4.24
CA GLY A 177 4.08 4.30 2.84
C GLY A 177 3.01 4.03 1.80
N LEU A 178 1.76 3.87 2.23
CA LEU A 178 0.61 3.60 1.36
C LEU A 178 -0.30 4.83 1.26
N PRO A 179 -1.04 4.99 0.14
CA PRO A 179 -2.01 6.08 0.02
C PRO A 179 -3.11 5.96 1.08
N ARG A 180 -3.59 7.08 1.60
CA ARG A 180 -4.70 7.11 2.57
C ARG A 180 -6.00 6.51 2.01
N THR A 181 -6.17 6.51 0.70
CA THR A 181 -7.31 5.91 -0.01
C THR A 181 -7.25 4.38 -0.07
N PHE A 182 -6.10 3.78 0.26
CA PHE A 182 -5.94 2.33 0.27
C PHE A 182 -6.41 1.77 1.60
N SER A 183 -7.48 0.99 1.60
CA SER A 183 -8.17 0.56 2.82
C SER A 183 -7.26 -0.16 3.81
N ASN A 184 -7.56 -0.08 5.12
CA ASN A 184 -6.81 -0.79 6.16
C ASN A 184 -6.79 -2.30 5.92
N LYS A 185 -7.91 -2.89 5.48
CA LYS A 185 -8.01 -4.31 5.10
C LYS A 185 -7.02 -4.67 3.99
N ASP A 186 -6.92 -3.83 2.97
CA ASP A 186 -6.02 -4.06 1.84
C ASP A 186 -4.55 -3.82 2.20
N SER A 187 -4.31 -2.85 3.06
CA SER A 187 -2.97 -2.57 3.61
C SER A 187 -2.46 -3.76 4.43
N LYS A 188 -3.29 -4.36 5.28
CA LYS A 188 -2.98 -5.58 6.04
C LYS A 188 -2.76 -6.77 5.09
N ALA A 189 -3.61 -6.95 4.08
CA ALA A 189 -3.43 -8.01 3.08
C ALA A 189 -2.09 -7.86 2.34
N LEU A 190 -1.75 -6.65 1.89
CA LEU A 190 -0.48 -6.36 1.24
C LEU A 190 0.72 -6.63 2.17
N PHE A 191 0.64 -6.18 3.43
CA PHE A 191 1.67 -6.43 4.43
C PHE A 191 1.94 -7.93 4.61
N ASN A 192 0.88 -8.72 4.78
CA ASN A 192 0.98 -10.18 4.93
C ASN A 192 1.53 -10.85 3.66
N SER A 193 1.11 -10.41 2.48
CA SER A 193 1.64 -10.92 1.21
C SER A 193 3.13 -10.61 1.03
N VAL A 194 3.58 -9.40 1.41
CA VAL A 194 5.01 -9.04 1.40
C VAL A 194 5.78 -9.93 2.37
N ARG A 195 5.31 -10.11 3.61
CA ARG A 195 5.93 -11.00 4.59
C ARG A 195 6.01 -12.44 4.11
N LYS A 196 4.92 -12.97 3.56
CA LYS A 196 4.87 -14.31 2.96
C LYS A 196 5.90 -14.47 1.85
N GLY A 197 5.96 -13.51 0.93
CA GLY A 197 6.93 -13.54 -0.18
C GLY A 197 8.38 -13.37 0.26
N MET A 198 8.62 -12.80 1.45
CA MET A 198 9.93 -12.74 2.11
C MET A 198 10.27 -13.99 2.92
N ASN A 199 9.44 -15.04 2.87
CA ASN A 199 9.58 -16.26 3.66
C ASN A 199 9.59 -16.02 5.19
N LEU A 200 8.94 -14.91 5.64
CA LEU A 200 8.79 -14.63 7.05
C LEU A 200 7.63 -15.44 7.62
N LYS A 201 7.78 -15.89 8.85
CA LYS A 201 6.69 -16.61 9.55
C LYS A 201 5.42 -15.73 9.53
N PRO A 202 4.25 -16.32 9.26
CA PRO A 202 3.00 -15.61 9.44
C PRO A 202 2.99 -15.00 10.84
N VAL A 203 2.55 -13.76 10.93
CA VAL A 203 2.15 -13.25 12.24
C VAL A 203 1.07 -14.21 12.70
N LYS A 204 1.28 -14.91 13.78
CA LYS A 204 0.18 -15.61 14.45
C LYS A 204 -0.80 -14.49 14.78
N GLU A 205 -1.83 -14.34 13.95
CA GLU A 205 -3.00 -13.59 14.38
C GLU A 205 -3.46 -14.34 15.62
N TRP A 206 -3.22 -13.72 16.77
CA TRP A 206 -3.95 -14.13 17.95
C TRP A 206 -5.40 -14.03 17.49
N LYS A 207 -6.19 -15.08 17.71
CA LYS A 207 -7.63 -15.14 17.35
C LYS A 207 -8.47 -14.02 18.02
N TYR A 208 -7.85 -12.96 18.47
CA TYR A 208 -8.39 -11.79 19.14
C TYR A 208 -8.53 -10.57 18.22
N HIS A 209 -8.66 -10.79 16.89
CA HIS A 209 -9.07 -9.72 15.96
C HIS A 209 -10.60 -9.65 15.81
N VAL A 210 -11.30 -9.66 16.94
CA VAL A 210 -12.62 -9.05 16.98
C VAL A 210 -12.42 -7.67 17.57
N ALA A 211 -12.63 -6.63 16.73
CA ALA A 211 -12.71 -5.21 17.13
C ALA A 211 -11.44 -4.57 17.74
N LEU A 212 -10.34 -4.46 16.96
CA LEU A 212 -9.28 -3.51 17.34
C LEU A 212 -9.77 -2.05 17.33
N ASP A 213 -10.81 -1.75 16.60
CA ASP A 213 -11.37 -0.39 16.55
C ASP A 213 -12.20 -0.13 17.85
N THR A 214 -13.00 -1.09 18.31
CA THR A 214 -13.71 -1.01 19.60
C THR A 214 -12.80 -1.14 20.82
N ILE A 215 -11.76 -1.98 20.77
CA ILE A 215 -10.80 -2.11 21.88
C ILE A 215 -9.95 -0.85 22.05
N SER A 216 -9.64 -0.13 20.98
CA SER A 216 -8.90 1.13 21.11
C SER A 216 -9.74 2.20 21.78
N GLU A 217 -11.03 2.31 21.43
CA GLU A 217 -11.95 3.25 22.06
C GLU A 217 -12.19 2.90 23.52
N ASP A 218 -12.58 1.66 23.83
CA ASP A 218 -12.78 1.22 25.23
C ASP A 218 -11.52 1.36 26.08
N ARG A 219 -10.34 1.18 25.47
CA ARG A 219 -9.07 1.37 26.17
C ARG A 219 -8.79 2.83 26.48
N GLU A 220 -9.11 3.76 25.58
CA GLU A 220 -8.96 5.19 25.82
C GLU A 220 -9.88 5.63 26.97
N PHE A 221 -11.15 5.22 26.95
CA PHE A 221 -12.10 5.46 28.05
C PHE A 221 -11.66 4.78 29.37
N TYR A 222 -11.04 3.60 29.25
CA TYR A 222 -10.48 2.93 30.44
C TYR A 222 -9.31 3.71 31.04
N VAL A 223 -8.34 4.13 30.23
CA VAL A 223 -7.17 4.90 30.67
C VAL A 223 -7.61 6.24 31.25
N ALA A 224 -8.58 6.89 30.63
CA ALA A 224 -9.21 8.11 31.13
C ALA A 224 -10.01 7.91 32.44
N GLY A 225 -10.19 6.68 32.91
CA GLY A 225 -10.93 6.37 34.14
C GLY A 225 -12.45 6.50 34.00
N ILE A 226 -12.96 6.47 32.77
CA ILE A 226 -14.39 6.60 32.47
C ILE A 226 -15.09 5.24 32.50
N LEU A 227 -14.46 4.22 31.92
CA LEU A 227 -14.94 2.84 31.92
C LEU A 227 -14.26 1.97 32.98
N TYR A 228 -14.95 0.96 33.41
CA TYR A 228 -14.47 -0.08 34.33
C TYR A 228 -13.86 0.48 35.62
N LYS A 229 -14.58 1.40 36.24
CA LYS A 229 -14.21 1.94 37.57
C LYS A 229 -14.34 0.85 38.63
N ILE A 230 -13.61 0.99 39.73
CA ILE A 230 -13.81 0.11 40.89
C ILE A 230 -15.25 0.30 41.40
N GLY A 231 -16.00 -0.79 41.49
CA GLY A 231 -17.41 -0.80 41.82
C GLY A 231 -18.36 -0.94 40.62
N ASP A 232 -17.88 -0.71 39.38
CA ASP A 232 -18.70 -0.92 38.20
C ASP A 232 -19.03 -2.40 38.02
N GLN A 233 -20.18 -2.67 37.38
CA GLN A 233 -20.57 -4.00 36.95
C GLN A 233 -20.15 -4.23 35.52
N VAL A 234 -19.63 -5.41 35.25
CA VAL A 234 -19.20 -5.84 33.89
C VAL A 234 -19.72 -7.24 33.58
N ILE A 235 -19.90 -7.53 32.34
CA ILE A 235 -20.26 -8.86 31.84
C ILE A 235 -18.98 -9.53 31.31
N ILE A 236 -18.67 -10.73 31.80
CA ILE A 236 -17.59 -11.57 31.25
C ILE A 236 -18.16 -12.24 30.00
N LYS A 237 -17.61 -11.90 28.81
CA LYS A 237 -18.11 -12.37 27.51
C LYS A 237 -18.12 -13.89 27.32
N GLU A 238 -17.22 -14.59 28.03
CA GLU A 238 -17.10 -16.05 27.91
C GLU A 238 -18.18 -16.77 28.70
N THR A 239 -18.52 -16.28 29.91
CA THR A 239 -19.47 -16.93 30.84
C THR A 239 -20.82 -16.23 30.89
N ASN A 240 -20.92 -15.02 30.33
CA ASN A 240 -22.08 -14.14 30.43
C ASN A 240 -22.48 -13.77 31.86
N GLU A 241 -21.53 -13.86 32.80
CA GLU A 241 -21.71 -13.51 34.20
C GLU A 241 -21.53 -12.02 34.41
N VAL A 242 -22.42 -11.45 35.25
CA VAL A 242 -22.29 -10.06 35.71
C VAL A 242 -21.47 -10.06 37.00
N VAL A 243 -20.35 -9.35 37.00
CA VAL A 243 -19.40 -9.31 38.13
C VAL A 243 -18.99 -7.87 38.44
N ASN A 244 -18.54 -7.63 39.67
CA ASN A 244 -18.09 -6.32 40.10
C ASN A 244 -16.59 -6.14 39.89
N VAL A 245 -16.19 -4.95 39.42
CA VAL A 245 -14.79 -4.55 39.30
C VAL A 245 -14.25 -4.21 40.72
N THR A 246 -13.24 -4.95 41.15
CA THR A 246 -12.61 -4.74 42.48
C THR A 246 -11.20 -4.16 42.38
N GLY A 247 -10.64 -4.07 41.14
CA GLY A 247 -9.33 -3.47 40.91
C GLY A 247 -9.09 -3.23 39.45
N ARG A 248 -8.05 -2.41 39.15
CA ARG A 248 -7.66 -2.02 37.81
C ARG A 248 -6.16 -2.23 37.59
N GLY A 249 -5.77 -2.74 36.45
CA GLY A 249 -4.37 -2.87 36.00
C GLY A 249 -4.13 -2.15 34.70
N PRO A 250 -2.96 -2.27 34.07
CA PRO A 250 -2.64 -1.54 32.82
C PRO A 250 -3.56 -1.87 31.66
N ASN A 251 -3.98 -3.15 31.49
CA ASN A 251 -4.84 -3.64 30.41
C ASN A 251 -5.83 -4.71 30.89
N TYR A 252 -6.11 -4.76 32.18
CA TYR A 252 -7.01 -5.74 32.78
C TYR A 252 -7.74 -5.13 33.97
N ILE A 253 -8.86 -5.72 34.31
CA ILE A 253 -9.57 -5.45 35.56
C ILE A 253 -9.46 -6.67 36.47
N VAL A 254 -9.63 -6.44 37.75
CA VAL A 254 -9.79 -7.50 38.74
C VAL A 254 -11.27 -7.55 39.11
N VAL A 255 -11.88 -8.69 38.96
CA VAL A 255 -13.28 -8.93 39.30
C VAL A 255 -13.37 -9.96 40.40
N GLU A 256 -14.47 -9.95 41.12
CA GLU A 256 -14.76 -10.90 42.19
C GLU A 256 -15.85 -11.85 41.71
N THR A 257 -15.53 -13.15 41.69
CA THR A 257 -16.43 -14.24 41.34
C THR A 257 -16.32 -15.29 42.44
N ASP A 258 -17.43 -15.72 43.04
CA ASP A 258 -17.47 -16.80 44.07
C ASP A 258 -16.41 -16.65 45.19
N ASN A 259 -16.28 -15.46 45.77
CA ASN A 259 -15.26 -15.09 46.76
C ASN A 259 -13.79 -15.22 46.30
N MET A 260 -13.55 -15.33 45.01
CA MET A 260 -12.20 -15.32 44.43
C MET A 260 -11.97 -14.11 43.52
N LYS A 261 -10.81 -13.48 43.65
CA LYS A 261 -10.42 -12.40 42.76
C LYS A 261 -9.76 -12.97 41.48
N LYS A 262 -10.35 -12.66 40.33
CA LYS A 262 -9.86 -13.08 39.01
C LYS A 262 -9.42 -11.87 38.19
N ARG A 263 -8.30 -11.99 37.45
CA ARG A 263 -7.90 -11.00 36.48
C ARG A 263 -8.59 -11.31 35.15
N VAL A 264 -9.23 -10.30 34.58
CA VAL A 264 -9.91 -10.41 33.26
C VAL A 264 -9.41 -9.28 32.38
N TRP A 265 -9.05 -9.62 31.16
CA TRP A 265 -8.55 -8.65 30.18
C TRP A 265 -9.69 -7.77 29.67
N LEU A 266 -9.39 -6.53 29.26
CA LEU A 266 -10.41 -5.57 28.81
C LEU A 266 -11.20 -6.05 27.59
N ASP A 267 -10.59 -6.87 26.73
CA ASP A 267 -11.24 -7.48 25.56
C ASP A 267 -12.22 -8.61 25.90
N ALA A 268 -12.09 -9.19 27.08
CA ALA A 268 -12.93 -10.29 27.57
C ALA A 268 -14.12 -9.81 28.41
N VAL A 269 -14.33 -8.52 28.58
CA VAL A 269 -15.43 -7.94 29.29
C VAL A 269 -16.16 -6.89 28.46
N GLU A 270 -17.40 -6.61 28.86
CA GLU A 270 -18.17 -5.47 28.34
C GLU A 270 -18.86 -4.77 29.53
N PRO A 271 -19.14 -3.46 29.45
CA PRO A 271 -19.81 -2.75 30.49
C PRO A 271 -21.24 -3.29 30.67
N HIS A 272 -21.62 -3.55 31.91
CA HIS A 272 -23.04 -3.84 32.25
C HIS A 272 -23.78 -2.51 32.45
N ILE A 273 -24.26 -1.94 31.32
CA ILE A 273 -24.90 -0.62 31.33
C ILE A 273 -26.40 -0.80 31.54
N LEU A 274 -26.90 -0.35 32.71
CA LEU A 274 -28.33 -0.39 33.07
C LEU A 274 -29.08 0.88 32.61
N HIS A 275 -28.37 1.98 32.38
CA HIS A 275 -28.87 3.28 31.93
C HIS A 275 -27.83 3.92 30.96
N ASP A 276 -27.76 5.23 30.88
CA ASP A 276 -26.92 5.97 29.92
C ASP A 276 -25.47 5.48 29.85
N ASP A 277 -24.98 5.26 28.61
CA ASP A 277 -23.61 4.83 28.40
C ASP A 277 -22.64 5.97 28.75
N PRO A 278 -21.72 5.78 29.73
CA PRO A 278 -20.79 6.83 30.14
C PRO A 278 -19.88 7.34 29.02
N ARG A 279 -19.80 6.64 27.91
CA ARG A 279 -19.03 7.07 26.70
C ARG A 279 -19.74 8.20 25.94
N GLU A 280 -21.08 8.26 26.00
CA GLU A 280 -21.86 9.30 25.28
C GLU A 280 -21.77 10.68 25.99
N ALA A 281 -21.38 10.71 27.25
CA ALA A 281 -21.25 11.94 28.04
C ALA A 281 -19.89 12.64 27.92
N VAL A 282 -18.96 12.10 27.12
CA VAL A 282 -17.57 12.60 27.02
C VAL A 282 -17.34 13.35 25.74
N ASP A 283 -16.86 14.59 25.86
CA ASP A 283 -16.40 15.37 24.70
C ASP A 283 -15.20 14.65 24.03
N PRO A 284 -15.27 14.32 22.74
CA PRO A 284 -14.15 13.67 22.01
C PRO A 284 -12.81 14.42 22.08
N ALA A 285 -12.84 15.75 22.35
CA ALA A 285 -11.64 16.55 22.50
C ALA A 285 -10.83 16.19 23.76
N VAL A 286 -11.47 15.61 24.78
CA VAL A 286 -10.82 15.21 26.04
C VAL A 286 -10.00 13.91 25.88
N LEU A 287 -10.34 13.06 24.90
CA LEU A 287 -9.66 11.78 24.67
C LEU A 287 -8.35 11.93 23.90
N GLY A 288 -8.17 13.03 23.14
CA GLY A 288 -6.98 13.26 22.30
C GLY A 288 -5.67 13.57 23.06
N ASP A 289 -5.76 13.95 24.34
CA ASP A 289 -4.59 14.42 25.10
C ASP A 289 -3.80 13.31 25.83
N TYR A 290 -4.32 12.09 25.88
CA TYR A 290 -3.68 10.96 26.58
C TYR A 290 -2.78 10.08 25.71
N GLY A 291 -2.62 10.40 24.42
CA GLY A 291 -1.93 9.56 23.43
C GLY A 291 -0.44 9.85 23.17
N THR A 292 0.17 10.87 23.78
CA THR A 292 1.51 11.36 23.34
C THR A 292 2.63 11.35 24.37
N ASP A 293 2.39 10.97 25.63
CA ASP A 293 3.47 10.96 26.63
C ASP A 293 3.76 9.55 27.17
N ALA A 294 4.51 8.77 26.39
CA ALA A 294 5.24 7.60 26.87
C ALA A 294 6.75 7.88 26.84
N SER A 295 7.20 8.87 27.54
CA SER A 295 8.59 8.97 27.98
C SER A 295 8.77 8.04 29.20
N VAL A 296 9.03 6.76 28.93
CA VAL A 296 9.53 5.84 29.95
C VAL A 296 10.98 6.23 30.22
N LYS A 297 11.22 6.95 31.30
CA LYS A 297 12.51 6.97 31.96
C LYS A 297 12.68 5.68 32.77
N LYS A 298 13.73 4.94 32.37
CA LYS A 298 14.49 3.90 33.08
C LYS A 298 13.75 2.90 33.98
#